data_aa164f17c8d524294cca8fafdd2c14c7
#
_entry.id   aa164f17c8d524294cca8fafdd2c14c7
#
_cell.length_a   1.000
_cell.length_b   1.000
_cell.length_c   1.000
_cell.angle_alpha   90.00
_cell.angle_beta   90.00
_cell.angle_gamma   90.00
#
_symmetry.space_group_name_H-M   'P 1'
#
loop_
_entity.id
_entity.type
_entity.pdbx_description
1 polymer ?
#
loop_
_entity_poly.entity_id
_entity_poly.type
_entity_poly.pdbx_seq_one_letter_code
_entity_poly.pdbx_strand_id
1 'polypeptide(L)'
;MLGEAEMWSAPGMLWNGVQYMRFNLNKSEKQLHQQAVYHSLNNSEIGQITGWYSKKRLANGKVRVVHQFPTSDGYCRVYQSYIQLNGAQRHMTNKACKRLTQPWVFLK
;
A
#
# COMPACT_ATOMS: atom_id res chain seq x y z
N MET A 1 1.87 12.65 2.64
CA MET A 1 1.30 12.24 1.32
C MET A 1 2.42 12.11 0.31
N LEU A 2 2.41 11.03 -0.45
CA LEU A 2 3.38 10.83 -1.52
C LEU A 2 2.90 11.57 -2.77
N GLY A 3 3.81 12.33 -3.39
CA GLY A 3 3.51 12.99 -4.65
C GLY A 3 3.63 12.03 -5.84
N GLU A 4 3.15 12.46 -6.99
CA GLU A 4 3.23 11.68 -8.22
C GLU A 4 4.65 11.34 -8.63
N ALA A 5 5.60 12.24 -8.34
CA ALA A 5 6.98 12.09 -8.76
C ALA A 5 7.84 11.32 -7.77
N GLU A 6 7.33 10.99 -6.60
CA GLU A 6 8.12 10.27 -5.61
C GLU A 6 8.28 8.82 -6.00
N MET A 7 9.52 8.36 -6.01
CA MET A 7 9.85 6.98 -6.34
C MET A 7 10.46 6.31 -5.14
N TRP A 8 9.77 5.33 -4.62
CA TRP A 8 10.22 4.54 -3.49
C TRP A 8 10.87 3.28 -4.01
N SER A 9 12.18 3.27 -4.05
CA SER A 9 12.90 2.09 -4.46
C SER A 9 13.09 1.17 -3.27
N ALA A 10 12.56 -0.03 -3.35
CA ALA A 10 12.71 -1.03 -2.31
C ALA A 10 13.11 -2.34 -2.98
N PRO A 11 14.40 -2.68 -2.97
CA PRO A 11 14.83 -3.96 -3.52
C PRO A 11 14.08 -5.11 -2.86
N GLY A 12 13.62 -6.05 -3.65
CA GLY A 12 12.85 -7.17 -3.17
C GLY A 12 11.36 -6.90 -3.02
N MET A 13 10.88 -5.76 -3.49
CA MET A 13 9.44 -5.52 -3.54
C MET A 13 8.74 -6.55 -4.41
N LEU A 14 7.66 -7.10 -3.90
CA LEU A 14 6.84 -8.04 -4.63
C LEU A 14 5.61 -7.33 -5.18
N TRP A 15 5.76 -6.73 -6.35
CA TRP A 15 4.70 -5.95 -6.99
C TRP A 15 3.41 -6.73 -7.17
N ASN A 16 3.52 -7.98 -7.58
CA ASN A 16 2.37 -8.83 -7.80
C ASN A 16 1.72 -9.31 -6.50
N GLY A 17 2.32 -9.05 -5.36
CA GLY A 17 1.74 -9.38 -4.06
C GLY A 17 0.76 -8.34 -3.55
N VAL A 18 0.81 -7.12 -4.08
CA VAL A 18 -0.10 -6.05 -3.67
C VAL A 18 -1.47 -6.30 -4.28
N GLN A 19 -2.48 -6.34 -3.42
CA GLN A 19 -3.85 -6.54 -3.84
C GLN A 19 -4.43 -5.23 -4.38
N TYR A 20 -4.98 -5.29 -5.58
CA TYR A 20 -5.68 -4.15 -6.16
C TYR A 20 -7.17 -4.41 -6.18
N MET A 21 -7.93 -3.44 -5.77
CA MET A 21 -9.34 -3.44 -5.99
C MET A 21 -9.60 -3.37 -7.50
N ARG A 22 -10.78 -3.86 -7.93
CA ARG A 22 -11.13 -3.87 -9.36
C ARG A 22 -11.39 -2.45 -9.86
N PHE A 23 -10.31 -1.71 -10.05
CA PHE A 23 -10.31 -0.38 -10.62
C PHE A 23 -9.41 -0.38 -11.85
N ASN A 24 -9.76 0.47 -12.82
CA ASN A 24 -8.92 0.68 -14.01
C ASN A 24 -7.82 1.68 -13.71
N LEU A 25 -6.96 1.35 -12.77
CA LEU A 25 -5.77 2.15 -12.50
C LEU A 25 -4.76 1.94 -13.63
N ASN A 26 -4.17 3.03 -14.10
CA ASN A 26 -3.07 2.91 -15.04
C ASN A 26 -1.78 2.52 -14.30
N LYS A 27 -0.71 2.28 -15.07
CA LYS A 27 0.56 1.82 -14.51
C LYS A 27 1.12 2.80 -13.48
N SER A 28 1.05 4.08 -13.76
CA SER A 28 1.55 5.11 -12.84
C SER A 28 0.78 5.12 -11.53
N GLU A 29 -0.53 5.03 -11.61
CA GLU A 29 -1.41 5.01 -10.43
C GLU A 29 -1.19 3.75 -9.58
N LYS A 30 -1.00 2.61 -10.23
CA LYS A 30 -0.67 1.37 -9.52
C LYS A 30 0.66 1.49 -8.78
N GLN A 31 1.66 2.10 -9.41
CA GLN A 31 2.94 2.33 -8.77
C GLN A 31 2.82 3.24 -7.56
N LEU A 32 2.07 4.32 -7.67
CA LEU A 32 1.85 5.22 -6.55
C LEU A 32 1.17 4.52 -5.38
N HIS A 33 0.17 3.70 -5.67
CA HIS A 33 -0.50 2.96 -4.61
C HIS A 33 0.42 1.93 -3.95
N GLN A 34 1.21 1.21 -4.74
CA GLN A 34 2.20 0.27 -4.21
C GLN A 34 3.22 0.96 -3.33
N GLN A 35 3.70 2.11 -3.75
CA GLN A 35 4.64 2.90 -2.95
C GLN A 35 4.02 3.30 -1.61
N ALA A 36 2.77 3.72 -1.62
CA ALA A 36 2.06 4.08 -0.40
C ALA A 36 1.91 2.86 0.53
N VAL A 37 1.59 1.69 -0.02
CA VAL A 37 1.48 0.46 0.77
C VAL A 37 2.83 0.12 1.41
N TYR A 38 3.90 0.09 0.63
CA TYR A 38 5.22 -0.25 1.17
C TYR A 38 5.72 0.79 2.16
N HIS A 39 5.47 2.05 1.91
CA HIS A 39 5.82 3.09 2.87
C HIS A 39 5.09 2.89 4.19
N SER A 40 3.79 2.62 4.13
CA SER A 40 3.00 2.39 5.33
C SER A 40 3.49 1.16 6.10
N LEU A 41 3.77 0.07 5.40
CA LEU A 41 4.24 -1.15 6.03
C LEU A 41 5.61 -0.98 6.69
N ASN A 42 6.50 -0.19 6.09
CA ASN A 42 7.86 -0.03 6.59
C ASN A 42 8.02 1.07 7.62
N ASN A 43 7.26 2.16 7.51
CA ASN A 43 7.60 3.39 8.23
C ASN A 43 6.46 4.01 9.02
N SER A 44 5.21 3.62 8.78
CA SER A 44 4.08 4.30 9.41
C SER A 44 3.72 3.68 10.75
N GLU A 45 3.33 4.52 11.69
CA GLU A 45 2.71 4.07 12.93
C GLU A 45 1.28 3.62 12.66
N ILE A 46 0.75 2.80 13.56
CA ILE A 46 -0.64 2.37 13.48
C ILE A 46 -1.56 3.60 13.46
N GLY A 47 -2.45 3.66 12.50
CA GLY A 47 -3.39 4.75 12.34
C GLY A 47 -2.89 5.90 11.46
N GLN A 48 -1.60 5.96 11.17
CA GLN A 48 -1.04 7.00 10.32
C GLN A 48 -1.44 6.76 8.87
N ILE A 49 -1.87 7.82 8.19
CA ILE A 49 -2.34 7.75 6.82
C ILE A 49 -1.22 8.17 5.87
N THR A 50 -0.97 7.34 4.86
CA THR A 50 -0.10 7.66 3.73
C THR A 50 -0.96 7.79 2.49
N GLY A 51 -0.91 8.93 1.83
CA GLY A 51 -1.74 9.20 0.66
C GLY A 51 -0.93 9.45 -0.59
N TRP A 52 -1.58 9.27 -1.73
CA TRP A 52 -1.05 9.59 -3.05
C TRP A 52 -2.15 10.22 -3.90
N TYR A 53 -1.76 10.91 -4.94
CA TYR A 53 -2.72 11.46 -5.89
C TYR A 53 -2.12 11.51 -7.28
N SER A 54 -3.00 11.48 -8.29
CA SER A 54 -2.65 11.68 -9.69
C SER A 54 -3.42 12.88 -10.22
N LYS A 55 -2.71 13.87 -10.69
CA LYS A 55 -3.32 15.10 -11.22
C LYS A 55 -4.04 14.85 -12.52
N LYS A 56 -3.55 13.91 -13.32
CA LYS A 56 -4.03 13.70 -14.69
C LYS A 56 -5.42 13.08 -14.74
N ARG A 57 -5.78 12.26 -13.75
CA ARG A 57 -6.99 11.48 -13.82
C ARG A 57 -7.91 11.66 -12.62
N LEU A 58 -7.64 12.63 -11.77
CA LEU A 58 -8.40 12.84 -10.54
C LEU A 58 -8.48 11.55 -9.70
N ALA A 59 -7.36 10.86 -9.64
CA ALA A 59 -7.23 9.65 -8.84
C ALA A 59 -6.47 9.96 -7.56
N ASN A 60 -6.87 9.32 -6.47
CA ASN A 60 -6.12 9.39 -5.22
C ASN A 60 -6.31 8.12 -4.42
N GLY A 61 -5.44 7.92 -3.47
CA GLY A 61 -5.52 6.77 -2.60
C GLY A 61 -4.91 7.05 -1.24
N LYS A 62 -5.28 6.22 -0.30
CA LYS A 62 -4.78 6.30 1.08
C LYS A 62 -4.54 4.90 1.60
N VAL A 63 -3.52 4.76 2.43
CA VAL A 63 -3.20 3.50 3.10
C VAL A 63 -2.98 3.79 4.57
N ARG A 64 -3.52 2.93 5.42
CA ARG A 64 -3.39 3.05 6.87
C ARG A 64 -3.19 1.67 7.47
N VAL A 65 -2.16 1.51 8.27
CA VAL A 65 -1.98 0.29 9.08
C VAL A 65 -2.90 0.39 10.29
N VAL A 66 -3.69 -0.63 10.52
CA VAL A 66 -4.70 -0.61 11.60
C VAL A 66 -4.36 -1.58 12.73
N HIS A 67 -3.50 -2.55 12.47
CA HIS A 67 -3.15 -3.54 13.48
C HIS A 67 -1.79 -4.16 13.18
N GLN A 68 -1.10 -4.59 14.21
CA GLN A 68 0.17 -5.29 14.10
C GLN A 68 0.24 -6.38 15.14
N PHE A 69 0.76 -7.54 14.75
CA PHE A 69 0.94 -8.63 15.69
C PHE A 69 2.22 -9.41 15.38
N PRO A 70 2.87 -9.98 16.41
CA PRO A 70 4.10 -10.74 16.19
C PRO A 70 3.83 -12.13 15.64
N THR A 71 4.83 -12.68 14.98
CA THR A 71 4.87 -14.09 14.58
C THR A 71 6.14 -14.72 15.14
N SER A 72 6.33 -16.02 14.91
CA SER A 72 7.50 -16.72 15.45
C SER A 72 8.84 -16.18 14.92
N ASP A 73 8.85 -15.63 13.71
CA ASP A 73 10.07 -15.19 13.03
C ASP A 73 9.97 -13.78 12.43
N GLY A 74 8.99 -13.02 12.85
CA GLY A 74 8.80 -11.66 12.36
C GLY A 74 7.54 -11.04 12.89
N TYR A 75 6.80 -10.37 12.02
CA TYR A 75 5.54 -9.73 12.39
C TYR A 75 4.66 -9.51 11.17
N CYS A 76 3.38 -9.31 11.43
CA CYS A 76 2.39 -8.99 10.39
C CYS A 76 1.76 -7.65 10.67
N ARG A 77 1.38 -6.95 9.61
CA ARG A 77 0.62 -5.71 9.71
C ARG A 77 -0.64 -5.83 8.86
N VAL A 78 -1.75 -5.45 9.45
CA VAL A 78 -3.03 -5.36 8.74
C VAL A 78 -3.20 -3.92 8.28
N TYR A 79 -3.50 -3.73 7.01
CA TYR A 79 -3.65 -2.39 6.46
C TYR A 79 -4.94 -2.26 5.66
N GLN A 80 -5.44 -1.05 5.62
CA GLN A 80 -6.60 -0.67 4.82
C GLN A 80 -6.12 0.19 3.65
N SER A 81 -6.65 -0.10 2.48
CA SER A 81 -6.45 0.68 1.27
C SER A 81 -7.75 1.33 0.87
N TYR A 82 -7.65 2.57 0.43
CA TYR A 82 -8.76 3.33 -0.13
C TYR A 82 -8.29 3.93 -1.45
N ILE A 83 -9.09 3.75 -2.50
CA ILE A 83 -8.80 4.33 -3.81
C ILE A 83 -10.04 5.03 -4.32
N GLN A 84 -9.85 6.23 -4.83
CA GLN A 84 -10.88 7.01 -5.49
C GLN A 84 -10.44 7.33 -6.91
N LEU A 85 -11.33 7.10 -7.88
CA LEU A 85 -11.07 7.36 -9.28
C LEU A 85 -12.37 7.85 -9.91
N ASN A 86 -12.37 9.10 -10.40
CA ASN A 86 -13.53 9.70 -11.08
C ASN A 86 -14.84 9.57 -10.29
N GLY A 87 -14.78 9.83 -8.99
CA GLY A 87 -15.96 9.75 -8.12
C GLY A 87 -16.30 8.36 -7.62
N ALA A 88 -15.76 7.32 -8.19
CA ALA A 88 -15.94 5.96 -7.69
C ALA A 88 -14.92 5.67 -6.58
N GLN A 89 -15.34 4.92 -5.57
CA GLN A 89 -14.50 4.62 -4.41
C GLN A 89 -14.47 3.14 -4.13
N ARG A 90 -13.32 2.66 -3.66
CA ARG A 90 -13.16 1.27 -3.23
C ARG A 90 -12.32 1.21 -1.98
N HIS A 91 -12.61 0.24 -1.15
CA HIS A 91 -11.91 -0.04 0.10
C HIS A 91 -11.48 -1.49 0.13
N MET A 92 -10.34 -1.74 0.76
CA MET A 92 -9.85 -3.09 0.91
C MET A 92 -9.05 -3.19 2.20
N THR A 93 -9.16 -4.33 2.89
CA THR A 93 -8.34 -4.64 4.06
C THR A 93 -7.51 -5.86 3.73
N ASN A 94 -6.21 -5.78 3.94
CA ASN A 94 -5.28 -6.86 3.66
C ASN A 94 -4.24 -6.98 4.76
N LYS A 95 -3.51 -8.09 4.70
CA LYS A 95 -2.47 -8.39 5.66
C LYS A 95 -1.17 -8.68 4.93
N ALA A 96 -0.08 -8.17 5.44
CA ALA A 96 1.25 -8.48 4.98
C ALA A 96 2.13 -8.86 6.15
N CYS A 97 3.01 -9.82 5.94
CA CYS A 97 3.90 -10.32 6.98
C CYS A 97 5.35 -10.20 6.52
N LYS A 98 6.22 -9.90 7.48
CA LYS A 98 7.65 -9.75 7.24
C LYS A 98 8.44 -10.63 8.19
N ARG A 99 9.32 -11.43 7.64
CA ARG A 99 10.37 -12.13 8.37
C ARG A 99 11.64 -11.27 8.33
N LEU A 100 12.56 -11.51 9.26
CA LEU A 100 13.72 -10.64 9.52
C LEU A 100 14.44 -10.12 8.27
N THR A 101 14.79 -11.00 7.33
CA THR A 101 15.56 -10.63 6.16
C THR A 101 14.80 -10.80 4.85
N GLN A 102 13.52 -11.12 4.94
CA GLN A 102 12.68 -11.38 3.77
C GLN A 102 11.89 -10.14 3.39
N PRO A 103 11.52 -9.97 2.13
CA PRO A 103 10.58 -8.92 1.75
C PRO A 103 9.18 -9.20 2.32
N TRP A 104 8.33 -8.17 2.28
CA TRP A 104 6.94 -8.34 2.68
C TRP A 104 6.24 -9.38 1.83
N VAL A 105 5.48 -10.26 2.46
CA VAL A 105 4.63 -11.24 1.79
C VAL A 105 3.18 -10.84 2.05
N PHE A 106 2.42 -10.66 0.97
CA PHE A 106 1.03 -10.25 1.04
C PHE A 106 0.14 -11.48 1.08
N LEU A 107 -0.75 -11.51 2.08
CA LEU A 107 -1.67 -12.62 2.28
C LEU A 107 -3.05 -12.23 1.75
N LYS A 108 -3.65 -13.18 1.08
CA LYS A 108 -4.99 -12.99 0.53
C LYS A 108 -6.07 -13.30 1.55
#